data_a4a317827e97178c6ebd351c4b93af2b
#
_entry.id   a4a317827e97178c6ebd351c4b93af2b
#
_cell.length_a   1.000
_cell.length_b   1.000
_cell.length_c   1.000
_cell.angle_alpha   90.00
_cell.angle_beta   90.00
_cell.angle_gamma   90.00
#
_symmetry.space_group_name_H-M   'P 1'
#
loop_
_entity.id
_entity.type
_entity.pdbx_description
1 polymer ?
#
loop_
_entity_poly.entity_id
_entity_poly.type
_entity_poly.pdbx_seq_one_letter_code
_entity_poly.pdbx_strand_id
1 'polypeptide(L)'
;MTINRTQALVLGFFLLVWATLVVLFAVAPEVYYRAMKLSSAGAGLLFLIGISAFIALLGVGVLRRWRWIFWLIAIAFLFGVLRVPATFLTLAGVLPADGPTWYVLYKGVLGVVQFAIAVLMLVGYRRAGTWGAF
;
A
#
# COMPACT_ATOMS: atom_id res chain seq x y z
N MET A 1 -9.44 -19.80 13.22
CA MET A 1 -9.93 -18.86 12.20
C MET A 1 -9.13 -19.04 10.91
N THR A 2 -9.79 -19.40 9.85
CA THR A 2 -9.11 -19.58 8.55
C THR A 2 -9.15 -18.29 7.74
N ILE A 3 -8.04 -17.99 7.09
CA ILE A 3 -7.90 -16.82 6.22
C ILE A 3 -8.09 -17.29 4.78
N ASN A 4 -8.97 -16.65 4.02
CA ASN A 4 -9.15 -16.98 2.62
C ASN A 4 -8.10 -16.26 1.75
N ARG A 5 -8.12 -16.51 0.43
CA ARG A 5 -7.16 -15.94 -0.51
C ARG A 5 -7.19 -14.41 -0.53
N THR A 6 -8.37 -13.82 -0.46
CA THR A 6 -8.53 -12.36 -0.49
C THR A 6 -7.88 -11.74 0.75
N GLN A 7 -8.15 -12.28 1.94
CA GLN A 7 -7.54 -11.78 3.17
C GLN A 7 -6.02 -11.96 3.15
N ALA A 8 -5.54 -13.10 2.68
CA ALA A 8 -4.12 -13.39 2.60
C ALA A 8 -3.40 -12.41 1.67
N LEU A 9 -3.98 -12.08 0.51
CA LEU A 9 -3.40 -11.12 -0.43
C LEU A 9 -3.30 -9.73 0.18
N VAL A 10 -4.37 -9.25 0.81
CA VAL A 10 -4.40 -7.91 1.40
C VAL A 10 -3.41 -7.82 2.55
N LEU A 11 -3.39 -8.80 3.43
CA LEU A 11 -2.46 -8.82 4.57
C LEU A 11 -1.02 -8.94 4.11
N GLY A 12 -0.74 -9.76 3.09
CA GLY A 12 0.60 -9.88 2.50
C GLY A 12 1.08 -8.56 1.91
N PHE A 13 0.20 -7.84 1.24
CA PHE A 13 0.52 -6.52 0.69
C PHE A 13 0.81 -5.51 1.81
N PHE A 14 0.02 -5.49 2.87
CA PHE A 14 0.27 -4.62 4.02
C PHE A 14 1.62 -4.92 4.66
N LEU A 15 1.97 -6.19 4.80
CA LEU A 15 3.26 -6.59 5.35
C LEU A 15 4.40 -6.12 4.44
N LEU A 16 4.24 -6.26 3.12
CA LEU A 16 5.23 -5.79 2.15
C LEU A 16 5.45 -4.28 2.26
N VAL A 17 4.38 -3.49 2.33
CA VAL A 17 4.46 -2.03 2.46
C VAL A 17 5.14 -1.65 3.77
N TRP A 18 4.75 -2.28 4.87
CA TRP A 18 5.35 -2.01 6.17
C TRP A 18 6.84 -2.33 6.18
N ALA A 19 7.22 -3.49 5.65
CA ALA A 19 8.62 -3.90 5.56
C ALA A 19 9.42 -2.92 4.69
N THR A 20 8.85 -2.44 3.59
CA THR A 20 9.48 -1.43 2.74
C THR A 20 9.75 -0.14 3.51
N LEU A 21 8.79 0.34 4.29
CA LEU A 21 8.97 1.56 5.08
C LEU A 21 10.04 1.40 6.14
N VAL A 22 10.08 0.25 6.83
CA VAL A 22 11.11 -0.03 7.83
C VAL A 22 12.49 -0.10 7.19
N VAL A 23 12.62 -0.78 6.06
CA VAL A 23 13.89 -0.90 5.35
C VAL A 23 14.36 0.46 4.85
N LEU A 24 13.48 1.27 4.28
CA LEU A 24 13.85 2.63 3.84
C LEU A 24 14.32 3.49 5.00
N PHE A 25 13.64 3.42 6.12
CA PHE A 25 14.03 4.18 7.31
C PHE A 25 15.41 3.77 7.83
N ALA A 26 15.73 2.48 7.80
CA ALA A 26 16.97 1.93 8.34
C ALA A 26 18.16 2.04 7.36
N VAL A 27 17.92 1.79 6.07
CA VAL A 27 18.99 1.66 5.06
C VAL A 27 19.14 2.89 4.21
N ALA A 28 18.03 3.53 3.85
CA ALA A 28 18.02 4.72 2.98
C ALA A 28 17.14 5.82 3.59
N PRO A 29 17.52 6.38 4.75
CA PRO A 29 16.69 7.36 5.44
C PRO A 29 16.44 8.63 4.61
N GLU A 30 17.39 9.05 3.76
CA GLU A 30 17.20 10.20 2.88
C GLU A 30 16.05 9.99 1.89
N VAL A 31 15.87 8.80 1.36
CA VAL A 31 14.74 8.45 0.49
C VAL A 31 13.44 8.47 1.30
N TYR A 32 13.45 7.90 2.51
CA TYR A 32 12.29 7.88 3.40
C TYR A 32 11.81 9.29 3.73
N TYR A 33 12.71 10.17 4.19
CA TYR A 33 12.35 11.54 4.55
C TYR A 33 11.86 12.34 3.34
N ARG A 34 12.51 12.18 2.21
CA ARG A 34 12.13 12.87 0.97
C ARG A 34 10.76 12.43 0.47
N ALA A 35 10.49 11.12 0.46
CA ALA A 35 9.22 10.59 -0.02
C ALA A 35 8.04 10.96 0.89
N MET A 36 8.28 11.00 2.21
CA MET A 36 7.26 11.32 3.21
C MET A 36 7.23 12.80 3.58
N LYS A 37 8.12 13.61 2.99
CA LYS A 37 8.23 15.06 3.23
C LYS A 37 8.44 15.39 4.70
N LEU A 38 9.32 14.64 5.36
CA LEU A 38 9.63 14.79 6.77
C LEU A 38 10.90 15.60 6.96
N SER A 39 10.96 16.41 8.02
CA SER A 39 12.05 17.35 8.27
C SER A 39 13.00 16.93 9.38
N SER A 40 12.67 15.92 10.18
CA SER A 40 13.49 15.50 11.32
C SER A 40 13.38 14.00 11.59
N ALA A 41 14.39 13.45 12.29
CA ALA A 41 14.39 12.05 12.69
C ALA A 41 13.23 11.71 13.63
N GLY A 42 12.87 12.64 14.53
CA GLY A 42 11.72 12.45 15.41
C GLY A 42 10.41 12.37 14.66
N ALA A 43 10.20 13.23 13.65
CA ALA A 43 9.03 13.18 12.79
C ALA A 43 8.98 11.88 11.99
N GLY A 44 10.13 11.40 11.50
CA GLY A 44 10.22 10.14 10.79
C GLY A 44 9.83 8.94 11.64
N LEU A 45 10.30 8.91 12.89
CA LEU A 45 9.96 7.84 13.83
C LEU A 45 8.46 7.89 14.20
N LEU A 46 7.93 9.08 14.47
CA LEU A 46 6.50 9.24 14.78
C LEU A 46 5.62 8.81 13.61
N PHE A 47 6.01 9.16 12.39
CA PHE A 47 5.30 8.72 11.18
C PHE A 47 5.30 7.19 11.07
N LEU A 48 6.46 6.56 11.29
CA LEU A 48 6.57 5.10 11.19
C LEU A 48 5.70 4.41 12.24
N ILE A 49 5.70 4.91 13.48
CA ILE A 49 4.84 4.39 14.55
C ILE A 49 3.36 4.56 14.18
N GLY A 50 2.98 5.75 13.70
CA GLY A 50 1.60 6.04 13.32
C GLY A 50 1.11 5.16 12.17
N ILE A 51 1.91 5.00 11.13
CA ILE A 51 1.53 4.16 9.99
C ILE A 51 1.50 2.68 10.37
N SER A 52 2.39 2.25 11.28
CA SER A 52 2.38 0.88 11.77
C SER A 52 1.10 0.58 12.55
N ALA A 53 0.66 1.51 13.41
CA ALA A 53 -0.60 1.37 14.13
C ALA A 53 -1.79 1.36 13.18
N PHE A 54 -1.78 2.20 12.15
CA PHE A 54 -2.85 2.24 11.14
C PHE A 54 -2.92 0.94 10.34
N ILE A 55 -1.77 0.42 9.91
CA ILE A 55 -1.70 -0.86 9.20
C ILE A 55 -2.19 -2.00 10.10
N ALA A 56 -1.83 -1.98 11.38
CA ALA A 56 -2.30 -2.99 12.34
C ALA A 56 -3.83 -2.94 12.49
N LEU A 57 -4.41 -1.74 12.57
CA LEU A 57 -5.86 -1.57 12.63
C LEU A 57 -6.55 -2.12 11.38
N LEU A 58 -6.01 -1.79 10.19
CA LEU A 58 -6.53 -2.33 8.94
C LEU A 58 -6.39 -3.85 8.90
N GLY A 59 -5.27 -4.39 9.37
CA GLY A 59 -5.05 -5.83 9.46
C GLY A 59 -6.09 -6.54 10.33
N VAL A 60 -6.41 -5.95 11.49
CA VAL A 60 -7.47 -6.48 12.36
C VAL A 60 -8.82 -6.45 11.63
N GLY A 61 -9.12 -5.35 10.93
CA GLY A 61 -10.34 -5.25 10.13
C GLY A 61 -10.43 -6.32 9.05
N VAL A 62 -9.32 -6.61 8.37
CA VAL A 62 -9.24 -7.68 7.37
C VAL A 62 -9.49 -9.05 8.00
N LEU A 63 -8.85 -9.35 9.14
CA LEU A 63 -9.02 -10.62 9.84
C LEU A 63 -10.45 -10.81 10.35
N ARG A 64 -11.07 -9.75 10.82
CA ARG A 64 -12.46 -9.75 11.32
C ARG A 64 -13.50 -9.56 10.22
N ARG A 65 -13.05 -9.39 8.97
CA ARG A 65 -13.93 -9.26 7.80
C ARG A 65 -14.93 -8.10 7.93
N TRP A 66 -14.47 -6.96 8.44
CA TRP A 66 -15.31 -5.79 8.56
C TRP A 66 -15.69 -5.27 7.18
N ARG A 67 -16.98 -5.03 6.96
CA ARG A 67 -17.51 -4.61 5.66
C ARG A 67 -16.97 -3.24 5.24
N TRP A 68 -16.93 -2.29 6.14
CA TRP A 68 -16.45 -0.94 5.81
C TRP A 68 -14.95 -0.93 5.50
N ILE A 69 -14.17 -1.75 6.16
CA ILE A 69 -12.74 -1.91 5.86
C ILE A 69 -12.56 -2.50 4.47
N PHE A 70 -13.37 -3.45 4.06
CA PHE A 70 -13.32 -4.01 2.71
C PHE A 70 -13.48 -2.92 1.66
N TRP A 71 -14.52 -2.10 1.79
CA TRP A 71 -14.77 -1.05 0.81
C TRP A 71 -13.72 0.05 0.86
N LEU A 72 -13.24 0.41 2.04
CA LEU A 72 -12.16 1.38 2.21
C LEU A 72 -10.90 0.93 1.45
N ILE A 73 -10.48 -0.31 1.68
CA ILE A 73 -9.28 -0.87 1.04
C ILE A 73 -9.49 -1.03 -0.46
N ALA A 74 -10.64 -1.55 -0.88
CA ALA A 74 -10.92 -1.74 -2.31
C ALA A 74 -10.88 -0.43 -3.09
N ILE A 75 -11.53 0.61 -2.56
CA ILE A 75 -11.53 1.92 -3.20
C ILE A 75 -10.13 2.53 -3.21
N ALA A 76 -9.41 2.47 -2.09
CA ALA A 76 -8.05 2.98 -2.01
C ALA A 76 -7.12 2.27 -2.99
N PHE A 77 -7.26 0.96 -3.14
CA PHE A 77 -6.42 0.18 -4.05
C PHE A 77 -6.78 0.41 -5.52
N LEU A 78 -8.05 0.67 -5.83
CA LEU A 78 -8.44 1.06 -7.19
C LEU A 78 -7.75 2.35 -7.61
N PHE A 79 -7.60 3.31 -6.71
CA PHE A 79 -6.85 4.53 -6.98
C PHE A 79 -5.36 4.26 -7.20
N GLY A 80 -4.85 3.11 -6.81
CA GLY A 80 -3.47 2.72 -7.10
C GLY A 80 -3.14 2.69 -8.59
N VAL A 81 -4.14 2.49 -9.45
CA VAL A 81 -3.93 2.54 -10.90
C VAL A 81 -3.38 3.90 -11.37
N LEU A 82 -3.68 4.97 -10.64
CA LEU A 82 -3.20 6.31 -10.98
C LEU A 82 -1.67 6.44 -10.82
N ARG A 83 -1.04 5.56 -10.07
CA ARG A 83 0.42 5.53 -9.91
C ARG A 83 1.13 5.12 -11.19
N VAL A 84 0.49 4.36 -12.06
CA VAL A 84 1.10 3.89 -13.31
C VAL A 84 1.38 5.05 -14.27
N PRO A 85 0.38 5.87 -14.67
CA PRO A 85 0.65 7.03 -15.51
C PRO A 85 1.53 8.06 -14.80
N ALA A 86 1.38 8.25 -13.47
CA ALA A 86 2.24 9.15 -12.71
C ALA A 86 3.70 8.71 -12.76
N THR A 87 3.98 7.40 -12.70
CA THR A 87 5.33 6.86 -12.84
C THR A 87 5.90 7.17 -14.22
N PHE A 88 5.15 6.94 -15.28
CA PHE A 88 5.60 7.25 -16.64
C PHE A 88 5.90 8.76 -16.81
N LEU A 89 5.03 9.62 -16.29
CA LEU A 89 5.23 11.07 -16.35
C LEU A 89 6.47 11.50 -15.55
N THR A 90 6.71 10.87 -14.41
CA THR A 90 7.90 11.16 -13.60
C THR A 90 9.18 10.74 -14.34
N LEU A 91 9.17 9.55 -14.96
CA LEU A 91 10.32 9.06 -15.73
C LEU A 91 10.59 9.91 -16.98
N ALA A 92 9.53 10.48 -17.58
CA ALA A 92 9.64 11.37 -18.73
C ALA A 92 10.07 12.81 -18.35
N GLY A 93 10.17 13.12 -17.04
CA GLY A 93 10.56 14.43 -16.57
C GLY A 93 9.44 15.45 -16.46
N VAL A 94 8.19 15.05 -16.70
CA VAL A 94 7.02 15.94 -16.60
C VAL A 94 6.67 16.24 -15.15
N LEU A 95 6.80 15.23 -14.27
CA LEU A 95 6.56 15.37 -12.84
C LEU A 95 7.86 15.26 -12.05
N PRO A 96 8.00 15.97 -10.91
CA PRO A 96 9.18 15.83 -10.06
C PRO A 96 9.25 14.43 -9.43
N ALA A 97 10.46 13.88 -9.36
CA ALA A 97 10.71 12.59 -8.73
C ALA A 97 10.80 12.76 -7.21
N ASP A 98 10.15 11.84 -6.47
CA ASP A 98 10.20 11.81 -4.99
C ASP A 98 11.44 11.10 -4.47
N GLY A 99 12.30 10.58 -5.35
CA GLY A 99 13.48 9.84 -4.96
C GLY A 99 14.22 9.31 -6.18
N PRO A 100 15.12 8.32 -6.01
CA PRO A 100 15.86 7.74 -7.13
C PRO A 100 14.91 6.96 -8.07
N THR A 101 15.41 6.71 -9.29
CA THR A 101 14.62 6.04 -10.33
C THR A 101 14.08 4.68 -9.88
N TRP A 102 14.89 3.90 -9.16
CA TRP A 102 14.43 2.59 -8.66
C TRP A 102 13.23 2.71 -7.72
N TYR A 103 13.18 3.77 -6.92
CA TYR A 103 12.06 4.02 -6.02
C TYR A 103 10.79 4.42 -6.78
N VAL A 104 10.94 5.25 -7.80
CA VAL A 104 9.82 5.65 -8.68
C VAL A 104 9.23 4.42 -9.37
N LEU A 105 10.09 3.54 -9.93
CA LEU A 105 9.66 2.30 -10.56
C LEU A 105 8.97 1.38 -9.55
N TYR A 106 9.52 1.26 -8.35
CA TYR A 106 8.94 0.44 -7.29
C TYR A 106 7.52 0.89 -6.94
N LYS A 107 7.30 2.22 -6.79
CA LYS A 107 5.97 2.76 -6.53
C LYS A 107 4.98 2.45 -7.66
N GLY A 108 5.44 2.53 -8.90
CA GLY A 108 4.61 2.18 -10.06
C GLY A 108 4.20 0.72 -10.04
N VAL A 109 5.13 -0.18 -9.74
CA VAL A 109 4.84 -1.62 -9.60
C VAL A 109 3.84 -1.86 -8.46
N LEU A 110 4.02 -1.18 -7.33
CA LEU A 110 3.06 -1.28 -6.23
C LEU A 110 1.66 -0.83 -6.65
N GLY A 111 1.57 0.22 -7.47
CA GLY A 111 0.27 0.67 -8.00
C GLY A 111 -0.42 -0.38 -8.83
N VAL A 112 0.31 -1.08 -9.70
CA VAL A 112 -0.22 -2.19 -10.49
C VAL A 112 -0.69 -3.33 -9.57
N VAL A 113 0.10 -3.70 -8.58
CA VAL A 113 -0.24 -4.75 -7.62
C VAL A 113 -1.50 -4.37 -6.84
N GLN A 114 -1.58 -3.13 -6.35
CA GLN A 114 -2.75 -2.65 -5.63
C GLN A 114 -4.02 -2.74 -6.48
N PHE A 115 -3.95 -2.33 -7.73
CA PHE A 115 -5.08 -2.40 -8.64
C PHE A 115 -5.51 -3.85 -8.88
N ALA A 116 -4.55 -4.75 -9.10
CA ALA A 116 -4.83 -6.17 -9.28
C ALA A 116 -5.52 -6.78 -8.04
N ILE A 117 -5.05 -6.43 -6.84
CA ILE A 117 -5.66 -6.87 -5.59
C ILE A 117 -7.10 -6.35 -5.47
N ALA A 118 -7.35 -5.09 -5.82
CA ALA A 118 -8.69 -4.51 -5.79
C ALA A 118 -9.64 -5.24 -6.74
N VAL A 119 -9.18 -5.57 -7.94
CA VAL A 119 -9.97 -6.34 -8.90
C VAL A 119 -10.31 -7.73 -8.35
N LEU A 120 -9.33 -8.41 -7.74
CA LEU A 120 -9.56 -9.72 -7.13
C LEU A 120 -10.52 -9.64 -5.93
N MET A 121 -10.44 -8.57 -5.13
CA MET A 121 -11.39 -8.33 -4.05
C MET A 121 -12.81 -8.20 -4.60
N LEU A 122 -13.01 -7.47 -5.68
CA LEU A 122 -14.32 -7.29 -6.31
C LEU A 122 -14.84 -8.59 -6.94
N VAL A 123 -13.95 -9.39 -7.53
CA VAL A 123 -14.31 -10.72 -8.06
C VAL A 123 -14.79 -11.62 -6.93
N GLY A 124 -14.08 -11.64 -5.80
CA GLY A 124 -14.48 -12.39 -4.62
C GLY A 124 -15.80 -11.89 -4.04
N TYR A 125 -16.00 -10.58 -4.04
CA TYR A 125 -17.27 -9.98 -3.61
C TYR A 125 -18.44 -10.46 -4.48
N ARG A 126 -18.26 -10.50 -5.78
CA ARG A 126 -19.31 -10.98 -6.69
C ARG A 126 -19.62 -12.46 -6.50
N ARG A 127 -18.64 -13.25 -6.07
CA ARG A 127 -18.79 -14.69 -5.86
C ARG A 127 -19.39 -15.04 -4.49
N ALA A 128 -18.93 -14.39 -3.44
CA ALA A 128 -19.22 -14.82 -2.07
C ALA A 128 -19.51 -13.66 -1.10
N GLY A 129 -19.64 -12.44 -1.61
CA GLY A 129 -19.92 -11.26 -0.80
C GLY A 129 -18.66 -10.61 -0.23
N THR A 130 -18.82 -9.74 0.76
CA THR A 130 -17.72 -9.00 1.39
C THR A 130 -16.68 -9.97 1.96
N TRP A 131 -15.40 -9.76 1.58
CA TRP A 131 -14.28 -10.63 1.94
C TRP A 131 -14.43 -12.06 1.42
N GLY A 132 -15.24 -12.27 0.39
CA GLY A 132 -15.34 -13.56 -0.27
C GLY A 132 -14.05 -13.90 -1.03
N ALA A 133 -13.73 -15.19 -1.15
CA ALA A 133 -12.59 -15.66 -1.91
C ALA A 133 -12.83 -15.52 -3.42
N PHE A 134 -11.81 -15.06 -4.13
CA PHE A 134 -11.84 -14.98 -5.61
C PHE A 134 -11.64 -16.33 -6.27
#